data_096a52f5559647457f1c9a4d2eab2b81
#
_entry.id   096a52f5559647457f1c9a4d2eab2b81
#
_cell.length_a   1.000
_cell.length_b   1.000
_cell.length_c   1.000
_cell.angle_alpha   90.00
_cell.angle_beta   90.00
_cell.angle_gamma   90.00
#
_symmetry.space_group_name_H-M   'P 1'
#
loop_
_entity.id
_entity.type
_entity.pdbx_description
1 polymer ?
#
loop_
_entity_poly.entity_id
_entity_poly.type
_entity_poly.pdbx_seq_one_letter_code
_entity_poly.pdbx_strand_id
1 'polypeptide(L)'
;MTVRHVTRQALHILSFAVTLAVVVGLLKVLNWVPGALEPGLMARYPSIEAAASGLGIRQIYVPAYFPESLRWPPAGILAQSKPYQAVVMEFARAGDGQIVLVISQAASPNFEPDVAIRFDTISETIPLDLGGRKARLEAGACGDRSACSRIQWDEGKVRIVLTMKAPAVELVRIAQSMQH
;
A
#
# COMPACT_ATOMS: atom_id res chain seq x y z
N MET A 1 23.42 52.71 -40.18
CA MET A 1 22.07 52.41 -39.61
C MET A 1 21.83 50.91 -39.26
N THR A 2 22.77 50.03 -39.51
CA THR A 2 22.58 48.54 -39.43
C THR A 2 22.77 47.93 -38.02
N VAL A 3 23.53 48.53 -37.13
CA VAL A 3 23.86 47.92 -35.80
C VAL A 3 22.67 47.89 -34.84
N ARG A 4 21.77 48.87 -34.87
CA ARG A 4 20.59 48.93 -33.99
C ARG A 4 19.52 47.88 -34.30
N HIS A 5 19.42 47.38 -35.53
CA HIS A 5 18.48 46.34 -35.92
C HIS A 5 18.93 44.95 -35.44
N VAL A 6 20.23 44.66 -35.52
CA VAL A 6 20.80 43.37 -35.07
C VAL A 6 20.68 43.19 -33.56
N THR A 7 20.92 44.26 -32.79
CA THR A 7 20.78 44.21 -31.33
C THR A 7 19.32 43.99 -30.89
N ARG A 8 18.32 44.58 -31.57
CA ARG A 8 16.89 44.32 -31.26
C ARG A 8 16.49 42.90 -31.59
N GLN A 9 16.89 42.35 -32.72
CA GLN A 9 16.60 40.96 -33.08
C GLN A 9 17.25 39.97 -32.11
N ALA A 10 18.51 40.22 -31.73
CA ALA A 10 19.18 39.37 -30.71
C ALA A 10 18.49 39.41 -29.36
N LEU A 11 17.95 40.56 -28.92
CA LEU A 11 17.20 40.70 -27.69
C LEU A 11 15.84 39.91 -27.72
N HIS A 12 15.14 39.93 -28.87
CA HIS A 12 13.90 39.17 -29.03
C HIS A 12 14.16 37.66 -29.03
N ILE A 13 15.24 37.20 -29.68
CA ILE A 13 15.62 35.78 -29.68
C ILE A 13 15.99 35.32 -28.26
N LEU A 14 16.78 36.14 -27.55
CA LEU A 14 17.15 35.85 -26.17
C LEU A 14 15.91 35.75 -25.23
N SER A 15 15.01 36.76 -25.34
CA SER A 15 13.76 36.77 -24.58
C SER A 15 12.91 35.54 -24.87
N PHE A 16 12.77 35.15 -26.13
CA PHE A 16 12.02 33.95 -26.51
C PHE A 16 12.67 32.69 -25.97
N ALA A 17 13.99 32.54 -26.03
CA ALA A 17 14.72 31.40 -25.51
C ALA A 17 14.56 31.28 -23.97
N VAL A 18 14.62 32.37 -23.23
CA VAL A 18 14.40 32.42 -21.79
C VAL A 18 12.97 32.03 -21.46
N THR A 19 11.98 32.58 -22.17
CA THR A 19 10.57 32.22 -21.96
C THR A 19 10.33 30.72 -22.20
N LEU A 20 10.89 30.18 -23.28
CA LEU A 20 10.78 28.76 -23.61
C LEU A 20 11.41 27.86 -22.51
N ALA A 21 12.59 28.26 -22.03
CA ALA A 21 13.28 27.55 -20.95
C ALA A 21 12.46 27.55 -19.65
N VAL A 22 11.83 28.67 -19.30
CA VAL A 22 10.93 28.79 -18.12
C VAL A 22 9.72 27.92 -18.30
N VAL A 23 9.07 27.93 -19.48
CA VAL A 23 7.90 27.09 -19.75
C VAL A 23 8.25 25.59 -19.66
N VAL A 24 9.37 25.17 -20.27
CA VAL A 24 9.84 23.78 -20.17
C VAL A 24 10.18 23.39 -18.74
N GLY A 25 10.78 24.30 -17.97
CA GLY A 25 11.05 24.11 -16.54
C GLY A 25 9.77 23.94 -15.73
N LEU A 26 8.78 24.80 -15.95
CA LEU A 26 7.46 24.69 -15.31
C LEU A 26 6.74 23.40 -15.68
N LEU A 27 6.77 22.98 -16.94
CA LEU A 27 6.17 21.71 -17.38
C LEU A 27 6.85 20.51 -16.74
N LYS A 28 8.17 20.51 -16.57
CA LYS A 28 8.90 19.47 -15.84
C LYS A 28 8.51 19.42 -14.36
N VAL A 29 8.40 20.57 -13.72
CA VAL A 29 7.94 20.67 -12.32
C VAL A 29 6.49 20.18 -12.20
N LEU A 30 5.58 20.63 -13.08
CA LEU A 30 4.19 20.18 -13.12
C LEU A 30 4.04 18.68 -13.40
N ASN A 31 4.91 18.10 -14.22
CA ASN A 31 4.92 16.65 -14.48
C ASN A 31 5.53 15.85 -13.32
N TRP A 32 6.33 16.47 -12.46
CA TRP A 32 6.90 15.84 -11.26
C TRP A 32 5.96 15.95 -10.04
N VAL A 33 5.21 17.06 -9.94
CA VAL A 33 4.28 17.37 -8.84
C VAL A 33 3.16 16.32 -8.68
N PRO A 34 2.47 15.81 -9.73
CA PRO A 34 1.45 14.76 -9.57
C PRO A 34 2.01 13.50 -8.92
N GLY A 35 3.20 13.05 -9.34
CA GLY A 35 3.85 11.89 -8.75
C GLY A 35 4.31 12.08 -7.29
N ALA A 36 4.38 13.32 -6.80
CA ALA A 36 4.71 13.64 -5.41
C ALA A 36 3.47 13.92 -4.55
N LEU A 37 2.35 14.30 -5.18
CA LEU A 37 1.08 14.64 -4.52
C LEU A 37 0.03 13.55 -4.59
N GLU A 38 0.12 12.62 -5.56
CA GLU A 38 -0.72 11.43 -5.52
C GLU A 38 -0.16 10.50 -4.43
N PRO A 39 -0.88 10.27 -3.31
CA PRO A 39 -0.58 9.17 -2.42
C PRO A 39 -0.68 7.92 -3.30
N GLY A 40 0.46 7.27 -3.56
CA GLY A 40 0.68 6.29 -4.60
C GLY A 40 -0.52 5.41 -4.84
N LEU A 41 -1.16 5.55 -6.00
CA LEU A 41 -2.19 4.63 -6.44
C LEU A 41 -1.55 3.25 -6.52
N MET A 42 -1.92 2.38 -5.59
CA MET A 42 -1.43 1.01 -5.59
C MET A 42 -1.88 0.34 -6.88
N ALA A 43 -0.94 -0.19 -7.64
CA ALA A 43 -1.24 -0.94 -8.85
C ALA A 43 -1.72 -2.35 -8.49
N ARG A 44 -2.67 -2.87 -9.27
CA ARG A 44 -3.15 -4.25 -9.13
C ARG A 44 -2.22 -5.20 -9.88
N TYR A 45 -1.88 -6.32 -9.24
CA TYR A 45 -1.01 -7.36 -9.78
C TYR A 45 -1.73 -8.70 -9.87
N PRO A 46 -1.40 -9.54 -10.86
CA PRO A 46 -2.03 -10.86 -11.03
C PRO A 46 -1.52 -11.90 -10.03
N SER A 47 -0.31 -11.72 -9.47
CA SER A 47 0.27 -12.62 -8.47
C SER A 47 1.22 -11.88 -7.55
N ILE A 48 1.58 -12.51 -6.42
CA ILE A 48 2.55 -12.01 -5.45
C ILE A 48 3.93 -11.88 -6.10
N GLU A 49 4.32 -12.87 -6.90
CA GLU A 49 5.60 -12.90 -7.63
C GLU A 49 5.68 -11.77 -8.66
N ALA A 50 4.57 -11.49 -9.34
CA ALA A 50 4.49 -10.36 -10.28
C ALA A 50 4.63 -9.01 -9.57
N ALA A 51 4.04 -8.85 -8.39
CA ALA A 51 4.21 -7.66 -7.56
C ALA A 51 5.66 -7.54 -7.06
N ALA A 52 6.23 -8.61 -6.54
CA ALA A 52 7.59 -8.64 -6.03
C ALA A 52 8.62 -8.28 -7.13
N SER A 53 8.54 -8.93 -8.29
CA SER A 53 9.47 -8.69 -9.40
C SER A 53 9.27 -7.31 -10.04
N GLY A 54 8.02 -6.90 -10.28
CA GLY A 54 7.69 -5.63 -10.93
C GLY A 54 8.09 -4.40 -10.12
N LEU A 55 8.06 -4.49 -8.80
CA LEU A 55 8.37 -3.39 -7.89
C LEU A 55 9.73 -3.53 -7.17
N GLY A 56 10.46 -4.63 -7.39
CA GLY A 56 11.70 -4.91 -6.69
C GLY A 56 11.52 -5.10 -5.18
N ILE A 57 10.37 -5.60 -4.75
CA ILE A 57 10.09 -5.89 -3.34
C ILE A 57 10.74 -7.25 -3.00
N ARG A 58 11.74 -7.22 -2.13
CA ARG A 58 12.54 -8.43 -1.81
C ARG A 58 11.84 -9.40 -0.88
N GLN A 59 10.99 -8.89 0.01
CA GLN A 59 10.32 -9.68 1.03
C GLN A 59 8.84 -9.34 1.05
N ILE A 60 8.00 -10.33 0.75
CA ILE A 60 6.56 -10.28 0.95
C ILE A 60 6.22 -11.42 1.90
N TYR A 61 5.67 -11.09 3.05
CA TYR A 61 5.28 -12.07 4.05
C TYR A 61 3.93 -12.67 3.68
N VAL A 62 3.88 -13.99 3.63
CA VAL A 62 2.65 -14.75 3.33
C VAL A 62 2.39 -15.77 4.44
N PRO A 63 1.13 -16.06 4.77
CA PRO A 63 0.82 -17.12 5.71
C PRO A 63 1.16 -18.48 5.13
N ALA A 64 1.75 -19.36 5.95
CA ALA A 64 1.90 -20.79 5.62
C ALA A 64 0.66 -21.60 5.98
N TYR A 65 -0.20 -21.07 6.84
CA TYR A 65 -1.48 -21.65 7.23
C TYR A 65 -2.64 -20.82 6.69
N PHE A 66 -3.55 -21.47 5.98
CA PHE A 66 -4.84 -20.93 5.56
C PHE A 66 -5.97 -21.84 6.01
N PRO A 67 -7.02 -21.33 6.65
CA PRO A 67 -8.21 -22.11 6.90
C PRO A 67 -8.94 -22.43 5.59
N GLU A 68 -9.60 -23.59 5.51
CA GLU A 68 -10.34 -24.04 4.32
C GLU A 68 -11.49 -23.08 3.92
N SER A 69 -11.93 -22.24 4.85
CA SER A 69 -12.93 -21.19 4.60
C SER A 69 -12.43 -20.05 3.72
N LEU A 70 -11.13 -19.93 3.51
CA LEU A 70 -10.51 -18.90 2.65
C LEU A 70 -10.05 -19.48 1.32
N ARG A 71 -10.16 -18.68 0.26
CA ARG A 71 -9.63 -19.05 -1.06
C ARG A 71 -8.14 -18.68 -1.18
N TRP A 72 -7.37 -19.58 -1.77
CA TRP A 72 -6.05 -19.32 -2.31
C TRP A 72 -6.09 -19.49 -3.84
N PRO A 73 -5.43 -18.66 -4.63
CA PRO A 73 -4.63 -17.47 -4.27
C PRO A 73 -5.49 -16.27 -3.82
N PRO A 74 -4.85 -15.14 -3.39
CA PRO A 74 -5.56 -13.90 -3.07
C PRO A 74 -6.50 -13.45 -4.19
N ALA A 75 -7.67 -12.96 -3.84
CA ALA A 75 -8.64 -12.41 -4.80
C ALA A 75 -8.19 -11.04 -5.37
N GLY A 76 -7.39 -10.31 -4.62
CA GLY A 76 -6.79 -9.05 -5.02
C GLY A 76 -5.39 -8.88 -4.45
N ILE A 77 -4.48 -8.36 -5.27
CA ILE A 77 -3.14 -7.98 -4.86
C ILE A 77 -2.89 -6.57 -5.36
N LEU A 78 -2.66 -5.67 -4.42
CA LEU A 78 -2.34 -4.27 -4.68
C LEU A 78 -0.94 -4.00 -4.15
N ALA A 79 -0.10 -3.31 -4.90
CA ALA A 79 1.25 -3.01 -4.46
C ALA A 79 1.76 -1.69 -5.00
N GLN A 80 2.69 -1.07 -4.27
CA GLN A 80 3.42 0.13 -4.65
C GLN A 80 4.87 0.07 -4.19
N SER A 81 5.75 0.80 -4.88
CA SER A 81 7.14 0.99 -4.46
C SER A 81 7.43 2.40 -3.94
N LYS A 82 6.60 3.38 -4.28
CA LYS A 82 6.74 4.80 -3.89
C LYS A 82 5.43 5.30 -3.28
N PRO A 83 5.50 6.22 -2.32
CA PRO A 83 6.68 6.80 -1.68
C PRO A 83 7.45 5.80 -0.79
N TYR A 84 6.85 4.69 -0.43
CA TYR A 84 7.41 3.55 0.30
C TYR A 84 6.84 2.24 -0.24
N GLN A 85 7.53 1.14 -0.01
CA GLN A 85 7.04 -0.17 -0.40
C GLN A 85 5.83 -0.56 0.44
N ALA A 86 4.76 -0.97 -0.23
CA ALA A 86 3.57 -1.51 0.41
C ALA A 86 2.94 -2.58 -0.48
N VAL A 87 2.37 -3.60 0.16
CA VAL A 87 1.62 -4.69 -0.49
C VAL A 87 0.35 -4.94 0.31
N VAL A 88 -0.75 -5.10 -0.38
CA VAL A 88 -2.04 -5.48 0.19
C VAL A 88 -2.54 -6.71 -0.53
N MET A 89 -2.93 -7.71 0.23
CA MET A 89 -3.52 -8.96 -0.27
C MET A 89 -4.92 -9.12 0.30
N GLU A 90 -5.90 -9.31 -0.57
CA GLU A 90 -7.29 -9.49 -0.22
C GLU A 90 -7.69 -10.96 -0.43
N PHE A 91 -8.26 -11.59 0.59
CA PHE A 91 -8.66 -12.99 0.52
C PHE A 91 -10.17 -13.13 0.65
N ALA A 92 -10.71 -13.89 -0.29
CA ALA A 92 -12.14 -14.15 -0.34
C ALA A 92 -12.51 -15.42 0.44
N ARG A 93 -13.71 -15.42 1.00
CA ARG A 93 -14.33 -16.62 1.56
C ARG A 93 -14.64 -17.63 0.44
N ALA A 94 -14.42 -18.92 0.71
CA ALA A 94 -14.59 -19.99 -0.29
C ALA A 94 -16.05 -20.14 -0.78
N GLY A 95 -17.04 -19.87 0.09
CA GLY A 95 -18.46 -20.10 -0.21
C GLY A 95 -19.10 -19.01 -1.08
N ASP A 96 -18.90 -17.74 -0.75
CA ASP A 96 -19.61 -16.59 -1.35
C ASP A 96 -18.70 -15.60 -2.09
N GLY A 97 -17.38 -15.78 -2.03
CA GLY A 97 -16.42 -14.87 -2.67
C GLY A 97 -16.28 -13.50 -1.98
N GLN A 98 -16.92 -13.30 -0.83
CA GLN A 98 -16.79 -12.04 -0.08
C GLN A 98 -15.37 -11.91 0.48
N ILE A 99 -14.78 -10.71 0.37
CA ILE A 99 -13.49 -10.41 1.01
C ILE A 99 -13.68 -10.39 2.53
N VAL A 100 -12.98 -11.29 3.22
CA VAL A 100 -13.08 -11.45 4.68
C VAL A 100 -11.76 -11.37 5.41
N LEU A 101 -10.63 -11.39 4.70
CA LEU A 101 -9.30 -11.17 5.26
C LEU A 101 -8.52 -10.21 4.34
N VAL A 102 -7.88 -9.23 4.95
CA VAL A 102 -6.91 -8.34 4.29
C VAL A 102 -5.60 -8.42 5.05
N ILE A 103 -4.51 -8.64 4.32
CA ILE A 103 -3.14 -8.58 4.83
C ILE A 103 -2.46 -7.39 4.18
N SER A 104 -2.06 -6.39 4.95
CA SER A 104 -1.28 -5.26 4.48
C SER A 104 0.11 -5.27 5.09
N GLN A 105 1.10 -4.92 4.29
CA GLN A 105 2.52 -4.85 4.65
C GLN A 105 3.08 -3.56 4.09
N ALA A 106 3.67 -2.72 4.92
CA ALA A 106 4.22 -1.45 4.45
C ALA A 106 5.48 -1.04 5.21
N ALA A 107 6.41 -0.43 4.51
CA ALA A 107 7.58 0.23 5.09
C ALA A 107 7.23 1.63 5.64
N SER A 108 6.00 1.79 6.12
CA SER A 108 5.49 3.01 6.76
C SER A 108 4.51 2.63 7.86
N PRO A 109 4.67 3.16 9.09
CA PRO A 109 3.77 2.86 10.20
C PRO A 109 2.38 3.48 10.04
N ASN A 110 2.23 4.49 9.19
CA ASN A 110 0.99 5.23 8.98
C ASN A 110 0.30 4.83 7.68
N PHE A 111 0.63 3.66 7.14
CA PHE A 111 -0.01 3.17 5.93
C PHE A 111 -1.42 2.64 6.25
N GLU A 112 -2.42 3.31 5.71
CA GLU A 112 -3.81 2.88 5.75
C GLU A 112 -4.31 2.68 4.31
N PRO A 113 -4.36 1.43 3.84
CA PRO A 113 -4.86 1.14 2.50
C PRO A 113 -6.38 1.36 2.41
N ASP A 114 -6.84 1.83 1.25
CA ASP A 114 -8.27 1.80 0.93
C ASP A 114 -8.66 0.37 0.51
N VAL A 115 -9.26 -0.37 1.43
CA VAL A 115 -9.54 -1.80 1.29
C VAL A 115 -11.00 -2.13 1.61
N ALA A 116 -11.41 -3.33 1.18
CA ALA A 116 -12.79 -3.83 1.37
C ALA A 116 -13.22 -3.99 2.84
N ILE A 117 -12.27 -4.13 3.76
CA ILE A 117 -12.55 -4.28 5.19
C ILE A 117 -12.00 -3.07 5.94
N ARG A 118 -12.90 -2.26 6.48
CA ARG A 118 -12.55 -1.15 7.38
C ARG A 118 -12.87 -1.53 8.81
N PHE A 119 -11.86 -1.46 9.67
CA PHE A 119 -12.03 -1.60 11.12
C PHE A 119 -12.57 -0.27 11.65
N ASP A 120 -13.79 -0.29 12.20
CA ASP A 120 -14.50 0.94 12.58
C ASP A 120 -14.38 1.23 14.09
N THR A 121 -14.70 0.25 14.92
CA THR A 121 -14.74 0.42 16.38
C THR A 121 -13.87 -0.61 17.08
N ILE A 122 -12.97 -0.16 17.94
CA ILE A 122 -12.16 -1.01 18.81
C ILE A 122 -12.89 -1.15 20.15
N SER A 123 -13.24 -2.40 20.51
CA SER A 123 -13.83 -2.73 21.80
C SER A 123 -12.79 -3.20 22.80
N GLU A 124 -11.74 -3.86 22.32
CA GLU A 124 -10.71 -4.46 23.17
C GLU A 124 -9.35 -4.40 22.46
N THR A 125 -8.28 -4.22 23.23
CA THR A 125 -6.90 -4.27 22.75
C THR A 125 -6.07 -5.14 23.69
N ILE A 126 -5.43 -6.17 23.13
CA ILE A 126 -4.66 -7.17 23.88
C ILE A 126 -3.23 -7.22 23.32
N PRO A 127 -2.19 -7.09 24.18
CA PRO A 127 -0.82 -7.40 23.76
C PRO A 127 -0.69 -8.90 23.50
N LEU A 128 -0.03 -9.27 22.39
CA LEU A 128 0.11 -10.66 21.96
C LEU A 128 1.58 -10.94 21.63
N ASP A 129 2.05 -12.15 21.95
CA ASP A 129 3.30 -12.68 21.48
C ASP A 129 3.09 -13.71 20.37
N LEU A 130 3.66 -13.45 19.19
CA LEU A 130 3.58 -14.34 18.02
C LEU A 130 4.90 -15.10 17.84
N GLY A 131 5.28 -15.90 18.83
CA GLY A 131 6.54 -16.65 18.77
C GLY A 131 7.77 -15.75 18.84
N GLY A 132 7.80 -14.83 19.81
CA GLY A 132 8.86 -13.85 20.04
C GLY A 132 8.64 -12.50 19.34
N ARG A 133 7.63 -12.38 18.47
CA ARG A 133 7.23 -11.11 17.84
C ARG A 133 6.16 -10.43 18.68
N LYS A 134 6.46 -9.23 19.18
CA LYS A 134 5.47 -8.43 19.93
C LYS A 134 4.40 -7.88 18.98
N ALA A 135 3.17 -8.28 19.20
CA ALA A 135 2.02 -7.88 18.40
C ALA A 135 0.93 -7.25 19.26
N ARG A 136 -0.01 -6.60 18.60
CA ARG A 136 -1.23 -6.07 19.19
C ARG A 136 -2.42 -6.71 18.48
N LEU A 137 -3.30 -7.32 19.26
CA LEU A 137 -4.60 -7.80 18.81
C LEU A 137 -5.66 -6.79 19.22
N GLU A 138 -6.50 -6.41 18.29
CA GLU A 138 -7.67 -5.56 18.50
C GLU A 138 -8.92 -6.32 18.06
N ALA A 139 -9.93 -6.33 18.90
CA ALA A 139 -11.25 -6.87 18.63
C ALA A 139 -12.28 -5.74 18.60
N GLY A 140 -13.29 -5.87 17.75
CA GLY A 140 -14.32 -4.84 17.64
C GLY A 140 -15.27 -5.09 16.49
N ALA A 141 -15.67 -4.03 15.80
CA ALA A 141 -16.60 -4.08 14.67
C ALA A 141 -15.99 -3.48 13.41
N CYS A 142 -16.32 -4.07 12.27
CA CYS A 142 -16.11 -3.50 10.95
C CYS A 142 -17.20 -2.46 10.61
N GLY A 143 -17.00 -1.67 9.56
CA GLY A 143 -17.95 -0.65 9.13
C GLY A 143 -19.37 -1.14 8.80
N ASP A 144 -19.53 -2.44 8.51
CA ASP A 144 -20.84 -3.11 8.36
C ASP A 144 -21.39 -3.69 9.67
N ARG A 145 -20.80 -3.34 10.80
CA ARG A 145 -21.12 -3.82 12.17
C ARG A 145 -20.89 -5.31 12.39
N SER A 146 -20.26 -6.02 11.45
CA SER A 146 -19.83 -7.40 11.68
C SER A 146 -18.67 -7.45 12.69
N ALA A 147 -18.53 -8.57 13.40
CA ALA A 147 -17.38 -8.80 14.27
C ALA A 147 -16.08 -8.74 13.45
N CYS A 148 -15.12 -8.00 13.95
CA CYS A 148 -13.83 -7.77 13.30
C CYS A 148 -12.70 -7.99 14.28
N SER A 149 -11.58 -8.53 13.78
CA SER A 149 -10.32 -8.63 14.51
C SER A 149 -9.20 -8.09 13.67
N ARG A 150 -8.24 -7.42 14.31
CA ARG A 150 -7.02 -6.90 13.68
C ARG A 150 -5.80 -7.28 14.50
N ILE A 151 -4.78 -7.80 13.85
CA ILE A 151 -3.48 -8.03 14.47
C ILE A 151 -2.45 -7.20 13.73
N GLN A 152 -1.57 -6.54 14.47
CA GLN A 152 -0.48 -5.76 13.90
C GLN A 152 0.82 -5.97 14.67
N TRP A 153 1.93 -6.03 13.92
CA TRP A 153 3.29 -6.06 14.46
C TRP A 153 4.28 -5.47 13.47
N ASP A 154 5.48 -5.23 13.94
CA ASP A 154 6.58 -4.77 13.09
C ASP A 154 7.58 -5.90 12.86
N GLU A 155 7.92 -6.17 11.60
CA GLU A 155 8.96 -7.10 11.18
C GLU A 155 10.10 -6.28 10.57
N GLY A 156 11.11 -5.98 11.37
CA GLY A 156 12.16 -5.04 11.00
C GLY A 156 11.62 -3.63 10.73
N LYS A 157 11.63 -3.21 9.47
CA LYS A 157 11.11 -1.91 9.02
C LYS A 157 9.71 -1.99 8.40
N VAL A 158 9.15 -3.18 8.33
CA VAL A 158 7.86 -3.42 7.70
C VAL A 158 6.81 -3.61 8.77
N ARG A 159 5.77 -2.79 8.75
CA ARG A 159 4.56 -3.03 9.54
C ARG A 159 3.65 -3.99 8.81
N ILE A 160 3.23 -5.03 9.50
CA ILE A 160 2.29 -6.03 9.00
C ILE A 160 0.99 -5.90 9.79
N VAL A 161 -0.12 -5.81 9.06
CA VAL A 161 -1.46 -5.70 9.62
C VAL A 161 -2.36 -6.72 8.94
N LEU A 162 -2.99 -7.57 9.74
CA LEU A 162 -4.03 -8.50 9.32
C LEU A 162 -5.37 -8.01 9.87
N THR A 163 -6.37 -7.86 9.01
CA THR A 163 -7.74 -7.52 9.41
C THR A 163 -8.70 -8.56 8.86
N MET A 164 -9.53 -9.14 9.72
CA MET A 164 -10.44 -10.23 9.36
C MET A 164 -11.85 -9.99 9.92
N LYS A 165 -12.87 -10.28 9.08
CA LYS A 165 -14.29 -10.35 9.50
C LYS A 165 -14.57 -11.70 10.16
N ALA A 166 -13.95 -11.92 11.32
CA ALA A 166 -14.12 -13.13 12.13
C ALA A 166 -13.60 -12.89 13.56
N PRO A 167 -13.91 -13.78 14.51
CA PRO A 167 -13.27 -13.82 15.80
C PRO A 167 -11.76 -14.02 15.72
N ALA A 168 -11.04 -13.53 16.73
CA ALA A 168 -9.58 -13.42 16.74
C ALA A 168 -8.80 -14.76 16.61
N VAL A 169 -9.42 -15.90 16.97
CA VAL A 169 -8.71 -17.20 17.07
C VAL A 169 -8.06 -17.61 15.73
N GLU A 170 -8.81 -17.57 14.63
CA GLU A 170 -8.28 -17.92 13.31
C GLU A 170 -7.24 -16.90 12.83
N LEU A 171 -7.45 -15.62 13.12
CA LEU A 171 -6.52 -14.55 12.74
C LEU A 171 -5.16 -14.73 13.45
N VAL A 172 -5.16 -15.15 14.74
CA VAL A 172 -3.92 -15.44 15.47
C VAL A 172 -3.15 -16.59 14.82
N ARG A 173 -3.83 -17.68 14.42
CA ARG A 173 -3.19 -18.82 13.76
C ARG A 173 -2.58 -18.43 12.41
N ILE A 174 -3.29 -17.61 11.63
CA ILE A 174 -2.76 -17.07 10.37
C ILE A 174 -1.52 -16.20 10.65
N ALA A 175 -1.59 -15.28 11.62
CA ALA A 175 -0.48 -14.39 11.97
C ALA A 175 0.77 -15.17 12.47
N GLN A 176 0.57 -16.22 13.27
CA GLN A 176 1.67 -17.08 13.75
C GLN A 176 2.36 -17.82 12.61
N SER A 177 1.65 -18.13 11.53
CA SER A 177 2.16 -18.85 10.37
C SER A 177 2.86 -17.97 9.32
N MET A 178 2.89 -16.64 9.52
CA MET A 178 3.50 -15.70 8.55
C MET A 178 5.00 -15.95 8.40
N GLN A 179 5.43 -16.14 7.15
CA GLN A 179 6.82 -16.36 6.74
C GLN A 179 7.14 -15.52 5.50
N HIS A 180 8.42 -15.41 5.15
CA HIS A 180 8.92 -14.74 3.95
C HIS A 180 9.61 -15.74 3.02
#